data_83af8460645253b4f1515818109f5156
#
_entry.id   83af8460645253b4f1515818109f5156
#
_cell.length_a   1.000
_cell.length_b   1.000
_cell.length_c   1.000
_cell.angle_alpha   90.00
_cell.angle_beta   90.00
_cell.angle_gamma   90.00
#
_symmetry.space_group_name_H-M   'P 1'
#
loop_
_entity.id
_entity.type
_entity.pdbx_description
1 polymer ?
#
loop_
_entity_poly.entity_id
_entity_poly.type
_entity_poly.pdbx_seq_one_letter_code
_entity_poly.pdbx_strand_id
1 'polypeptide(L)'
;VYPTISSGKSSKVMIVSTPHGMNMFYKMWMDSINKRNDYAPVEVHWSEVPGRDEAWKEQTIRNTSEAQFQTEFECEFLGSVDTLINASKIKTMAVVNPKKSPMGLDVYEMPIKDNVYVTTVDVSRGLSSDYSAFIVLDVTKSPYKIVAKFRDNEIKPLVFPSIIEKVAKIYNNSFVLIEINDLGQQVADNLQFELEYDNMMMVTQRGRSGQVLGGGFSGRGNQLGLRMTK
;
A
#
# COMPACT_ATOMS: atom_id res chain seq x y z
N VAL A 1 -7.43 -7.12 29.58
CA VAL A 1 -8.86 -7.16 29.95
C VAL A 1 -9.46 -8.55 29.66
N TYR A 2 -9.36 -9.10 28.45
CA TYR A 2 -9.96 -10.39 28.08
C TYR A 2 -9.53 -11.58 28.99
N PRO A 3 -8.24 -11.76 29.33
CA PRO A 3 -7.84 -12.85 30.22
C PRO A 3 -8.48 -12.80 31.60
N THR A 4 -8.77 -11.60 32.12
CA THR A 4 -9.42 -11.41 33.42
C THR A 4 -10.92 -11.77 33.35
N ILE A 5 -11.56 -11.57 32.22
CA ILE A 5 -12.98 -11.77 32.01
C ILE A 5 -13.29 -13.23 31.62
N SER A 6 -12.38 -13.88 30.90
CA SER A 6 -12.57 -15.25 30.38
C SER A 6 -12.66 -16.34 31.45
N SER A 7 -12.23 -16.05 32.68
CA SER A 7 -12.35 -16.96 33.81
C SER A 7 -13.72 -16.96 34.46
N GLY A 8 -14.60 -16.01 34.14
CA GLY A 8 -15.94 -15.91 34.67
C GLY A 8 -16.99 -16.68 33.85
N LYS A 9 -17.80 -17.53 34.47
CA LYS A 9 -18.84 -18.31 33.76
C LYS A 9 -20.02 -17.50 33.22
N SER A 10 -20.20 -16.25 33.67
CA SER A 10 -21.32 -15.38 33.29
C SER A 10 -20.88 -13.97 32.83
N SER A 11 -19.60 -13.80 32.55
CA SER A 11 -19.08 -12.49 32.12
C SER A 11 -19.54 -12.14 30.70
N LYS A 12 -19.99 -10.90 30.52
CA LYS A 12 -20.34 -10.34 29.21
C LYS A 12 -19.43 -9.14 28.94
N VAL A 13 -18.95 -9.03 27.73
CA VAL A 13 -18.15 -7.89 27.26
C VAL A 13 -18.92 -7.19 26.17
N MET A 14 -19.13 -5.89 26.33
CA MET A 14 -19.70 -5.03 25.31
C MET A 14 -18.66 -3.96 24.98
N ILE A 15 -18.31 -3.83 23.70
CA ILE A 15 -17.39 -2.82 23.20
C ILE A 15 -18.17 -1.95 22.23
N VAL A 16 -18.23 -0.64 22.50
CA VAL A 16 -18.93 0.33 21.66
C VAL A 16 -17.91 1.37 21.21
N SER A 17 -17.90 1.65 19.92
CA SER A 17 -17.04 2.68 19.33
C SER A 17 -17.64 3.16 18.01
N THR A 18 -17.36 4.41 17.64
CA THR A 18 -17.51 4.85 16.25
C THR A 18 -16.30 4.35 15.45
N PRO A 19 -16.48 4.05 14.15
CA PRO A 19 -15.38 3.71 13.26
C PRO A 19 -14.39 4.89 13.17
N HIS A 20 -13.13 4.64 13.54
CA HIS A 20 -12.08 5.66 13.45
C HIS A 20 -10.80 5.04 12.88
N GLY A 21 -10.73 4.97 11.57
CA GLY A 21 -9.61 4.35 10.86
C GLY A 21 -9.50 2.84 11.09
N MET A 22 -8.42 2.24 10.61
CA MET A 22 -8.15 0.79 10.69
C MET A 22 -7.42 0.41 11.99
N ASN A 23 -7.97 0.79 13.12
CA ASN A 23 -7.42 0.55 14.46
C ASN A 23 -7.75 -0.86 15.02
N MET A 24 -7.50 -1.08 16.31
CA MET A 24 -7.81 -2.36 16.97
C MET A 24 -9.31 -2.69 16.91
N PHE A 25 -10.20 -1.69 17.03
CA PHE A 25 -11.63 -1.90 16.92
C PHE A 25 -12.02 -2.40 15.52
N TYR A 26 -11.47 -1.81 14.46
CA TYR A 26 -11.65 -2.28 13.10
C TYR A 26 -11.22 -3.76 12.94
N LYS A 27 -10.05 -4.12 13.48
CA LYS A 27 -9.59 -5.52 13.44
C LYS A 27 -10.57 -6.46 14.13
N MET A 28 -11.03 -6.10 15.36
CA MET A 28 -11.99 -6.90 16.12
C MET A 28 -13.32 -7.01 15.37
N TRP A 29 -13.78 -5.93 14.74
CA TRP A 29 -14.98 -5.87 13.92
C TRP A 29 -14.89 -6.79 12.71
N MET A 30 -13.82 -6.70 11.94
CA MET A 30 -13.59 -7.56 10.76
C MET A 30 -13.43 -9.03 11.14
N ASP A 31 -12.77 -9.34 12.25
CA ASP A 31 -12.65 -10.70 12.76
C ASP A 31 -14.01 -11.26 13.20
N SER A 32 -14.88 -10.42 13.73
CA SER A 32 -16.25 -10.77 14.10
C SER A 32 -17.13 -11.09 12.87
N ILE A 33 -17.13 -10.21 11.87
CA ILE A 33 -17.86 -10.44 10.60
C ILE A 33 -17.37 -11.72 9.92
N ASN A 34 -16.05 -11.98 9.94
CA ASN A 34 -15.45 -13.17 9.35
C ASN A 34 -15.51 -14.41 10.27
N LYS A 35 -16.20 -14.34 11.41
CA LYS A 35 -16.33 -15.43 12.39
C LYS A 35 -14.99 -15.96 12.92
N ARG A 36 -14.02 -15.06 13.10
CA ARG A 36 -12.69 -15.38 13.64
C ARG A 36 -12.59 -15.13 15.15
N ASN A 37 -13.62 -14.53 15.74
CA ASN A 37 -13.77 -14.34 17.19
C ASN A 37 -15.23 -14.57 17.59
N ASP A 38 -15.51 -14.57 18.89
CA ASP A 38 -16.82 -14.89 19.46
C ASP A 38 -17.71 -13.64 19.68
N TYR A 39 -17.31 -12.47 19.22
CA TYR A 39 -18.11 -11.25 19.32
C TYR A 39 -19.26 -11.28 18.30
N ALA A 40 -20.44 -10.86 18.73
CA ALA A 40 -21.58 -10.59 17.85
C ALA A 40 -21.51 -9.13 17.38
N PRO A 41 -21.29 -8.85 16.08
CA PRO A 41 -21.26 -7.49 15.57
C PRO A 41 -22.67 -6.91 15.51
N VAL A 42 -22.83 -5.68 16.01
CA VAL A 42 -24.06 -4.92 15.92
C VAL A 42 -23.71 -3.55 15.37
N GLU A 43 -24.32 -3.18 14.26
CA GLU A 43 -24.20 -1.88 13.62
C GLU A 43 -25.57 -1.19 13.70
N VAL A 44 -25.59 0.10 13.97
CA VAL A 44 -26.80 0.92 13.98
C VAL A 44 -26.56 2.10 13.03
N HIS A 45 -27.08 1.96 11.83
CA HIS A 45 -27.04 3.01 10.81
C HIS A 45 -28.01 4.14 11.16
N TRP A 46 -27.69 5.37 10.80
CA TRP A 46 -28.50 6.55 11.15
C TRP A 46 -29.96 6.42 10.68
N SER A 47 -30.22 5.80 9.54
CA SER A 47 -31.57 5.62 8.99
C SER A 47 -32.46 4.65 9.80
N GLU A 48 -31.86 3.84 10.68
CA GLU A 48 -32.60 2.93 11.58
C GLU A 48 -33.07 3.63 12.85
N VAL A 49 -32.58 4.86 13.09
CA VAL A 49 -32.92 5.62 14.28
C VAL A 49 -34.19 6.44 14.03
N PRO A 50 -35.28 6.24 14.82
CA PRO A 50 -36.48 7.00 14.62
C PRO A 50 -36.27 8.52 14.69
N GLY A 51 -36.91 9.23 13.77
CA GLY A 51 -36.81 10.70 13.68
C GLY A 51 -35.59 11.24 12.91
N ARG A 52 -34.80 10.37 12.34
CA ARG A 52 -33.70 10.76 11.43
C ARG A 52 -34.12 10.51 9.99
N ASP A 53 -34.23 11.59 9.21
CA ASP A 53 -34.60 11.58 7.80
C ASP A 53 -33.52 12.27 6.96
N GLU A 54 -33.70 12.38 5.64
CA GLU A 54 -32.74 13.05 4.74
C GLU A 54 -32.54 14.53 5.10
N ALA A 55 -33.57 15.22 5.59
CA ALA A 55 -33.43 16.61 6.03
C ALA A 55 -32.52 16.71 7.27
N TRP A 56 -32.66 15.78 8.20
CA TRP A 56 -31.75 15.64 9.34
C TRP A 56 -30.32 15.33 8.91
N LYS A 57 -30.14 14.44 7.92
CA LYS A 57 -28.83 14.12 7.33
C LYS A 57 -28.16 15.36 6.75
N GLU A 58 -28.86 16.07 5.86
CA GLU A 58 -28.33 17.29 5.24
C GLU A 58 -27.98 18.37 6.28
N GLN A 59 -28.82 18.54 7.30
CA GLN A 59 -28.54 19.48 8.37
C GLN A 59 -27.29 19.09 9.17
N THR A 60 -27.14 17.79 9.46
CA THR A 60 -25.99 17.26 10.22
C THR A 60 -24.72 17.45 9.44
N ILE A 61 -24.70 17.14 8.14
CA ILE A 61 -23.55 17.32 7.27
C ILE A 61 -23.14 18.81 7.20
N ARG A 62 -24.12 19.73 7.07
CA ARG A 62 -23.84 21.17 7.07
C ARG A 62 -23.20 21.66 8.37
N ASN A 63 -23.57 21.07 9.50
CA ASN A 63 -23.08 21.48 10.83
C ASN A 63 -21.79 20.78 11.24
N THR A 64 -21.38 19.73 10.52
CA THR A 64 -20.17 18.94 10.80
C THR A 64 -19.32 18.84 9.54
N SER A 65 -19.25 17.67 8.95
CA SER A 65 -18.64 17.42 7.64
C SER A 65 -19.13 16.10 7.08
N GLU A 66 -19.05 15.92 5.77
CA GLU A 66 -19.34 14.65 5.10
C GLU A 66 -18.53 13.48 5.71
N ALA A 67 -17.23 13.67 5.93
CA ALA A 67 -16.37 12.65 6.52
C ALA A 67 -16.78 12.28 7.94
N GLN A 68 -17.16 13.26 8.76
CA GLN A 68 -17.64 13.00 10.11
C GLN A 68 -18.98 12.27 10.07
N PHE A 69 -19.89 12.65 9.18
CA PHE A 69 -21.16 12.00 9.01
C PHE A 69 -21.00 10.52 8.63
N GLN A 70 -20.14 10.23 7.64
CA GLN A 70 -19.83 8.86 7.22
C GLN A 70 -19.28 8.00 8.35
N THR A 71 -18.40 8.58 9.19
CA THR A 71 -17.82 7.85 10.31
C THR A 71 -18.80 7.61 11.44
N GLU A 72 -19.51 8.65 11.87
CA GLU A 72 -20.31 8.59 13.10
C GLU A 72 -21.72 8.05 12.88
N PHE A 73 -22.28 8.24 11.69
CA PHE A 73 -23.67 7.95 11.42
C PHE A 73 -23.90 6.91 10.32
N GLU A 74 -23.04 6.84 9.32
CA GLU A 74 -23.05 5.75 8.31
C GLU A 74 -22.18 4.57 8.74
N CYS A 75 -21.55 4.64 9.91
CA CYS A 75 -20.72 3.59 10.49
C CYS A 75 -19.57 3.13 9.57
N GLU A 76 -19.08 4.02 8.70
CA GLU A 76 -18.02 3.69 7.77
C GLU A 76 -16.64 3.80 8.41
N PHE A 77 -15.86 2.71 8.36
CA PHE A 77 -14.45 2.75 8.65
C PHE A 77 -13.72 3.49 7.50
N LEU A 78 -13.69 4.81 7.58
CA LEU A 78 -12.85 5.58 6.69
C LEU A 78 -11.40 5.23 6.99
N GLY A 79 -10.63 4.91 5.96
CA GLY A 79 -9.17 4.82 6.09
C GLY A 79 -8.64 6.12 6.71
N SER A 80 -7.38 6.13 7.18
CA SER A 80 -6.85 7.31 7.88
C SER A 80 -7.18 8.58 7.10
N VAL A 81 -7.57 9.64 7.81
CA VAL A 81 -7.94 10.94 7.21
C VAL A 81 -6.80 11.51 6.36
N ASP A 82 -5.57 11.04 6.62
CA ASP A 82 -4.32 11.45 5.98
C ASP A 82 -3.87 10.52 4.84
N THR A 83 -4.76 9.72 4.25
CA THR A 83 -4.38 8.94 3.06
C THR A 83 -4.35 9.81 1.81
N LEU A 84 -3.33 9.58 0.97
CA LEU A 84 -3.17 10.25 -0.32
C LEU A 84 -4.40 10.12 -1.22
N ILE A 85 -5.11 9.00 -1.13
CA ILE A 85 -6.33 8.72 -1.89
C ILE A 85 -7.48 8.55 -0.89
N ASN A 86 -8.56 9.32 -1.10
CA ASN A 86 -9.75 9.23 -0.27
C ASN A 86 -10.35 7.80 -0.30
N ALA A 87 -10.73 7.29 0.86
CA ALA A 87 -11.26 5.93 1.03
C ALA A 87 -12.50 5.66 0.15
N SER A 88 -13.38 6.65 -0.06
CA SER A 88 -14.52 6.53 -0.95
C SER A 88 -14.12 6.28 -2.40
N LYS A 89 -13.02 6.91 -2.86
CA LYS A 89 -12.47 6.66 -4.20
C LYS A 89 -11.86 5.26 -4.30
N ILE A 90 -11.17 4.79 -3.26
CA ILE A 90 -10.61 3.43 -3.22
C ILE A 90 -11.72 2.39 -3.31
N LYS A 91 -12.86 2.59 -2.65
CA LYS A 91 -14.03 1.69 -2.70
C LYS A 91 -14.63 1.58 -4.12
N THR A 92 -14.57 2.64 -4.91
CA THR A 92 -15.09 2.66 -6.29
C THR A 92 -14.11 2.11 -7.33
N MET A 93 -12.86 1.86 -6.95
CA MET A 93 -11.87 1.29 -7.86
C MET A 93 -12.18 -0.20 -8.13
N ALA A 94 -12.14 -0.57 -9.40
CA ALA A 94 -12.32 -1.95 -9.80
C ALA A 94 -11.19 -2.83 -9.24
N VAL A 95 -11.55 -3.91 -8.57
CA VAL A 95 -10.59 -4.90 -8.09
C VAL A 95 -10.27 -5.87 -9.21
N VAL A 96 -8.99 -5.98 -9.57
CA VAL A 96 -8.48 -6.99 -10.50
C VAL A 96 -7.77 -8.06 -9.71
N ASN A 97 -8.19 -9.31 -9.87
CA ASN A 97 -7.55 -10.45 -9.22
C ASN A 97 -6.30 -10.89 -9.99
N PRO A 98 -5.11 -10.85 -9.38
CA PRO A 98 -3.89 -11.30 -10.01
C PRO A 98 -3.79 -12.84 -10.05
N LYS A 99 -2.97 -13.35 -10.96
CA LYS A 99 -2.44 -14.70 -10.88
C LYS A 99 -1.24 -14.69 -9.94
N LYS A 100 -1.25 -15.57 -8.92
CA LYS A 100 -0.11 -15.72 -8.01
C LYS A 100 1.00 -16.52 -8.68
N SER A 101 2.26 -16.05 -8.54
CA SER A 101 3.43 -16.82 -8.94
C SER A 101 4.09 -17.50 -7.73
N PRO A 102 4.92 -18.55 -7.95
CA PRO A 102 5.66 -19.21 -6.87
C PRO A 102 6.59 -18.29 -6.06
N MET A 103 6.98 -17.14 -6.63
CA MET A 103 7.83 -16.14 -5.96
C MET A 103 7.03 -15.13 -5.14
N GLY A 104 5.73 -15.32 -4.91
CA GLY A 104 4.89 -14.35 -4.23
C GLY A 104 4.52 -13.12 -5.07
N LEU A 105 4.85 -13.14 -6.37
CA LEU A 105 4.52 -12.06 -7.31
C LEU A 105 3.04 -12.13 -7.72
N ASP A 106 2.35 -11.04 -7.62
CA ASP A 106 1.01 -10.83 -8.18
C ASP A 106 1.14 -10.40 -9.65
N VAL A 107 0.74 -11.25 -10.59
CA VAL A 107 0.81 -10.97 -12.02
C VAL A 107 -0.58 -10.64 -12.55
N TYR A 108 -0.75 -9.44 -13.10
CA TYR A 108 -1.98 -8.99 -13.75
C TYR A 108 -1.95 -9.24 -15.26
N GLU A 109 -0.84 -8.88 -15.91
CA GLU A 109 -0.60 -9.12 -17.32
C GLU A 109 0.80 -9.74 -17.53
N MET A 110 0.90 -10.71 -18.42
CA MET A 110 2.18 -11.29 -18.82
C MET A 110 2.96 -10.30 -19.71
N PRO A 111 4.29 -10.36 -19.72
CA PRO A 111 5.09 -9.48 -20.54
C PRO A 111 4.80 -9.70 -22.03
N ILE A 112 4.73 -8.59 -22.76
CA ILE A 112 4.56 -8.58 -24.22
C ILE A 112 5.92 -8.21 -24.82
N LYS A 113 6.33 -8.95 -25.85
CA LYS A 113 7.58 -8.69 -26.55
C LYS A 113 7.59 -7.24 -27.07
N ASP A 114 8.73 -6.60 -26.99
CA ASP A 114 9.01 -5.23 -27.44
C ASP A 114 8.29 -4.12 -26.64
N ASN A 115 7.50 -4.46 -25.61
CA ASN A 115 6.97 -3.47 -24.67
C ASN A 115 8.06 -2.98 -23.72
N VAL A 116 7.94 -1.72 -23.31
CA VAL A 116 8.84 -1.06 -22.36
C VAL A 116 8.22 -1.11 -20.96
N TYR A 117 9.01 -1.60 -19.99
CA TYR A 117 8.59 -1.73 -18.60
C TYR A 117 9.48 -0.93 -17.67
N VAL A 118 8.87 -0.43 -16.60
CA VAL A 118 9.57 0.22 -15.48
C VAL A 118 9.19 -0.51 -14.20
N THR A 119 10.19 -0.85 -13.38
CA THR A 119 10.02 -1.42 -12.05
C THR A 119 10.39 -0.39 -11.01
N THR A 120 9.45 0.00 -10.15
CA THR A 120 9.70 0.92 -9.04
C THR A 120 9.73 0.15 -7.73
N VAL A 121 10.76 0.39 -6.92
CA VAL A 121 11.09 -0.42 -5.74
C VAL A 121 11.17 0.46 -4.49
N ASP A 122 10.50 0.02 -3.44
CA ASP A 122 10.57 0.53 -2.07
C ASP A 122 11.13 -0.56 -1.16
N VAL A 123 12.08 -0.23 -0.29
CA VAL A 123 12.88 -1.18 0.49
C VAL A 123 12.65 -1.02 1.98
N SER A 124 12.23 -2.09 2.65
CA SER A 124 12.16 -2.17 4.10
C SER A 124 13.28 -3.03 4.71
N ARG A 125 13.35 -3.04 6.02
CA ARG A 125 14.35 -3.83 6.78
C ARG A 125 14.04 -5.33 6.88
N GLY A 126 12.86 -5.76 6.45
CA GLY A 126 12.41 -7.16 6.57
C GLY A 126 12.30 -7.62 8.03
N LEU A 127 11.72 -6.79 8.89
CA LEU A 127 11.51 -7.05 10.33
C LEU A 127 10.02 -7.19 10.67
N SER A 128 9.20 -7.57 9.71
CA SER A 128 7.75 -7.77 9.82
C SER A 128 6.92 -6.52 10.13
N SER A 129 7.53 -5.35 10.32
CA SER A 129 6.83 -4.08 10.62
C SER A 129 6.48 -3.29 9.37
N ASP A 130 7.32 -3.36 8.35
CA ASP A 130 7.17 -2.62 7.09
C ASP A 130 7.48 -3.54 5.92
N TYR A 131 7.04 -3.18 4.72
CA TYR A 131 7.11 -4.04 3.54
C TYR A 131 8.17 -3.57 2.57
N SER A 132 9.00 -4.49 2.09
CA SER A 132 9.68 -4.32 0.81
C SER A 132 8.69 -4.60 -0.30
N ALA A 133 8.60 -3.71 -1.27
CA ALA A 133 7.63 -3.82 -2.35
C ALA A 133 8.21 -3.33 -3.68
N PHE A 134 7.69 -3.85 -4.77
CA PHE A 134 7.86 -3.23 -6.08
C PHE A 134 6.62 -3.42 -6.94
N ILE A 135 6.47 -2.54 -7.92
CA ILE A 135 5.48 -2.66 -8.99
C ILE A 135 6.18 -2.62 -10.33
N VAL A 136 5.65 -3.37 -11.28
CA VAL A 136 6.07 -3.33 -12.69
C VAL A 136 4.99 -2.61 -13.49
N LEU A 137 5.40 -1.56 -14.20
CA LEU A 137 4.55 -0.74 -15.04
C LEU A 137 4.85 -1.01 -16.51
N ASP A 138 3.84 -1.26 -17.31
CA ASP A 138 3.92 -1.13 -18.78
C ASP A 138 3.77 0.36 -19.13
N VAL A 139 4.84 0.93 -19.65
CA VAL A 139 4.90 2.35 -20.03
C VAL A 139 4.95 2.56 -21.55
N THR A 140 4.68 1.51 -22.31
CA THR A 140 4.72 1.54 -23.78
C THR A 140 3.71 2.54 -24.35
N LYS A 141 2.52 2.61 -23.77
CA LYS A 141 1.44 3.52 -24.20
C LYS A 141 0.69 4.08 -22.99
N SER A 142 0.25 5.34 -23.07
CA SER A 142 -0.65 5.92 -22.09
C SER A 142 -2.09 5.43 -22.30
N PRO A 143 -2.87 5.17 -21.23
CA PRO A 143 -2.47 5.20 -19.83
C PRO A 143 -1.55 4.05 -19.45
N TYR A 144 -0.57 4.31 -18.58
CA TYR A 144 0.32 3.27 -18.06
C TYR A 144 -0.44 2.25 -17.22
N LYS A 145 0.04 0.99 -17.23
CA LYS A 145 -0.63 -0.10 -16.53
C LYS A 145 0.30 -0.77 -15.53
N ILE A 146 -0.20 -1.07 -14.33
CA ILE A 146 0.47 -1.97 -13.41
C ILE A 146 0.25 -3.40 -13.91
N VAL A 147 1.31 -4.09 -14.30
CA VAL A 147 1.26 -5.46 -14.83
C VAL A 147 1.70 -6.51 -13.84
N ALA A 148 2.50 -6.14 -12.85
CA ALA A 148 2.85 -7.01 -11.73
C ALA A 148 3.14 -6.20 -10.47
N LYS A 149 3.03 -6.83 -9.30
CA LYS A 149 3.48 -6.28 -8.02
C LYS A 149 4.01 -7.39 -7.11
N PHE A 150 4.95 -7.01 -6.27
CA PHE A 150 5.48 -7.82 -5.20
C PHE A 150 5.38 -7.07 -3.88
N ARG A 151 5.15 -7.79 -2.79
CA ARG A 151 5.11 -7.21 -1.45
C ARG A 151 5.43 -8.29 -0.41
N ASP A 152 6.44 -8.04 0.42
CA ASP A 152 6.86 -8.95 1.48
C ASP A 152 7.46 -8.15 2.64
N ASN A 153 7.10 -8.47 3.89
CA ASN A 153 7.60 -7.77 5.08
C ASN A 153 8.69 -8.54 5.84
N GLU A 154 9.06 -9.72 5.36
CA GLU A 154 10.09 -10.57 5.97
C GLU A 154 11.32 -10.71 5.08
N ILE A 155 11.21 -10.35 3.80
CA ILE A 155 12.32 -10.45 2.86
C ILE A 155 13.50 -9.58 3.30
N LYS A 156 14.67 -10.20 3.36
CA LYS A 156 15.90 -9.50 3.74
C LYS A 156 16.45 -8.66 2.59
N PRO A 157 17.01 -7.47 2.86
CA PRO A 157 17.60 -6.61 1.84
C PRO A 157 18.67 -7.26 0.98
N LEU A 158 19.40 -8.27 1.51
CA LEU A 158 20.40 -9.03 0.75
C LEU A 158 19.81 -9.99 -0.29
N VAL A 159 18.58 -10.46 -0.07
CA VAL A 159 17.90 -11.42 -0.97
C VAL A 159 17.03 -10.69 -2.00
N PHE A 160 16.52 -9.52 -1.63
CA PHE A 160 15.57 -8.77 -2.44
C PHE A 160 16.09 -8.41 -3.85
N PRO A 161 17.38 -8.02 -4.05
CA PRO A 161 17.92 -7.74 -5.38
C PRO A 161 17.75 -8.90 -6.38
N SER A 162 17.94 -10.15 -5.93
CA SER A 162 17.80 -11.32 -6.79
C SER A 162 16.37 -11.55 -7.28
N ILE A 163 15.36 -11.14 -6.49
CA ILE A 163 13.95 -11.21 -6.91
C ILE A 163 13.65 -10.08 -7.89
N ILE A 164 14.13 -8.87 -7.61
CA ILE A 164 13.98 -7.71 -8.52
C ILE A 164 14.57 -8.05 -9.87
N GLU A 165 15.82 -8.54 -9.92
CA GLU A 165 16.51 -8.90 -11.14
C GLU A 165 15.74 -9.92 -11.97
N LYS A 166 15.30 -11.04 -11.34
CA LYS A 166 14.54 -12.09 -12.03
C LYS A 166 13.26 -11.54 -12.65
N VAL A 167 12.51 -10.72 -11.91
CA VAL A 167 11.26 -10.15 -12.41
C VAL A 167 11.55 -9.11 -13.50
N ALA A 168 12.54 -8.25 -13.31
CA ALA A 168 12.93 -7.26 -14.30
C ALA A 168 13.35 -7.90 -15.63
N LYS A 169 14.11 -9.00 -15.58
CA LYS A 169 14.48 -9.78 -16.78
C LYS A 169 13.28 -10.40 -17.48
N ILE A 170 12.31 -10.93 -16.74
CA ILE A 170 11.06 -11.47 -17.29
C ILE A 170 10.30 -10.37 -18.05
N TYR A 171 10.26 -9.15 -17.52
CA TYR A 171 9.60 -8.00 -18.14
C TYR A 171 10.56 -7.20 -19.04
N ASN A 172 11.14 -7.87 -20.03
CA ASN A 172 11.99 -7.31 -21.12
C ASN A 172 13.17 -6.49 -20.61
N ASN A 173 13.83 -6.91 -19.51
CA ASN A 173 14.86 -6.13 -18.82
C ASN A 173 14.37 -4.72 -18.45
N SER A 174 13.29 -4.67 -17.67
CA SER A 174 12.66 -3.40 -17.28
C SER A 174 13.64 -2.41 -16.66
N PHE A 175 13.40 -1.13 -16.85
CA PHE A 175 14.16 -0.08 -16.14
C PHE A 175 13.81 -0.10 -14.66
N VAL A 176 14.81 -0.18 -13.78
CA VAL A 176 14.60 -0.29 -12.34
C VAL A 176 14.93 1.03 -11.65
N LEU A 177 13.93 1.58 -10.95
CA LEU A 177 14.06 2.75 -10.07
C LEU A 177 13.89 2.33 -8.62
N ILE A 178 14.91 2.51 -7.80
CA ILE A 178 14.88 2.16 -6.37
C ILE A 178 14.82 3.43 -5.52
N GLU A 179 13.96 3.44 -4.50
CA GLU A 179 14.06 4.42 -3.43
C GLU A 179 15.26 4.07 -2.55
N ILE A 180 16.26 4.97 -2.52
CA ILE A 180 17.56 4.72 -1.87
C ILE A 180 17.67 5.27 -0.46
N ASN A 181 16.55 5.54 0.20
CA ASN A 181 16.53 5.86 1.60
C ASN A 181 16.87 4.60 2.42
N ASP A 182 17.49 4.79 3.58
CA ASP A 182 17.88 3.72 4.51
C ASP A 182 18.63 2.57 3.80
N LEU A 183 18.07 1.38 3.73
CA LEU A 183 18.67 0.19 3.11
C LEU A 183 18.50 0.13 1.57
N GLY A 184 17.76 1.04 0.98
CA GLY A 184 17.55 1.08 -0.47
C GLY A 184 18.84 1.26 -1.27
N GLN A 185 19.81 2.02 -0.73
CA GLN A 185 21.13 2.16 -1.36
C GLN A 185 21.85 0.80 -1.45
N GLN A 186 21.84 0.00 -0.40
CA GLN A 186 22.46 -1.33 -0.41
C GLN A 186 21.82 -2.26 -1.45
N VAL A 187 20.49 -2.22 -1.58
CA VAL A 187 19.78 -3.01 -2.59
C VAL A 187 20.14 -2.55 -4.00
N ALA A 188 20.23 -1.23 -4.22
CA ALA A 188 20.63 -0.67 -5.51
C ALA A 188 22.07 -1.05 -5.88
N ASP A 189 23.00 -0.94 -4.94
CA ASP A 189 24.43 -1.29 -5.15
C ASP A 189 24.57 -2.79 -5.44
N ASN A 190 23.90 -3.67 -4.71
CA ASN A 190 23.91 -5.10 -4.95
C ASN A 190 23.33 -5.44 -6.34
N LEU A 191 22.24 -4.79 -6.74
CA LEU A 191 21.63 -5.04 -8.04
C LEU A 191 22.56 -4.59 -9.19
N GLN A 192 23.20 -3.43 -9.07
CA GLN A 192 24.08 -2.88 -10.10
C GLN A 192 25.46 -3.57 -10.13
N PHE A 193 26.10 -3.78 -8.99
CA PHE A 193 27.51 -4.19 -8.94
C PHE A 193 27.72 -5.68 -8.70
N GLU A 194 26.82 -6.35 -7.92
CA GLU A 194 26.94 -7.78 -7.66
C GLU A 194 26.17 -8.63 -8.69
N LEU A 195 25.00 -8.16 -9.12
CA LEU A 195 24.17 -8.85 -10.10
C LEU A 195 24.34 -8.30 -11.53
N GLU A 196 25.15 -7.26 -11.69
CA GLU A 196 25.47 -6.62 -12.98
C GLU A 196 24.23 -6.26 -13.81
N TYR A 197 23.19 -5.73 -13.13
CA TYR A 197 21.97 -5.34 -13.80
C TYR A 197 22.09 -3.94 -14.41
N ASP A 198 22.15 -3.85 -15.75
CA ASP A 198 22.50 -2.62 -16.46
C ASP A 198 21.40 -1.56 -16.53
N ASN A 199 20.11 -1.98 -16.50
CA ASN A 199 18.98 -1.06 -16.68
C ASN A 199 18.53 -0.36 -15.38
N MET A 200 19.51 0.12 -14.61
CA MET A 200 19.24 0.92 -13.41
C MET A 200 19.00 2.38 -13.75
N MET A 201 17.90 2.94 -13.22
CA MET A 201 17.62 4.37 -13.33
C MET A 201 18.45 5.16 -12.32
N MET A 202 19.16 6.16 -12.81
CA MET A 202 19.98 7.07 -12.01
C MET A 202 19.34 8.45 -11.98
N VAL A 203 19.37 9.10 -10.81
CA VAL A 203 18.88 10.47 -10.64
C VAL A 203 20.05 11.39 -10.31
N THR A 204 20.19 12.46 -11.07
CA THR A 204 21.18 13.49 -10.80
C THR A 204 20.65 14.45 -9.75
N GLN A 205 21.30 14.51 -8.57
CA GLN A 205 21.04 15.57 -7.60
C GLN A 205 21.98 16.74 -7.86
N ARG A 206 21.47 17.88 -8.35
CA ARG A 206 22.16 19.18 -8.24
C ARG A 206 21.53 19.98 -7.14
N GLY A 207 22.32 20.20 -6.08
CA GLY A 207 21.95 20.82 -4.83
C GLY A 207 21.25 22.17 -4.94
N ARG A 208 19.98 22.17 -4.73
CA ARG A 208 19.12 23.08 -3.96
C ARG A 208 17.70 22.49 -3.96
N SER A 209 17.05 22.54 -2.82
CA SER A 209 15.67 22.13 -2.62
C SER A 209 14.79 22.49 -3.83
N GLY A 210 14.20 21.49 -4.47
CA GLY A 210 13.17 21.66 -5.52
C GLY A 210 13.65 21.52 -6.98
N GLN A 211 14.92 21.28 -7.29
CA GLN A 211 15.37 21.04 -8.67
C GLN A 211 15.76 19.57 -8.87
N VAL A 212 14.84 18.77 -9.40
CA VAL A 212 15.18 17.49 -10.03
C VAL A 212 15.69 17.80 -11.43
N LEU A 213 16.96 17.67 -11.65
CA LEU A 213 17.59 17.90 -12.95
C LEU A 213 18.08 16.58 -13.52
N GLY A 214 17.43 16.15 -14.58
CA GLY A 214 17.89 15.12 -15.49
C GLY A 214 18.17 13.76 -14.84
N GLY A 215 17.31 12.78 -15.07
CA GLY A 215 17.61 11.37 -14.88
C GLY A 215 18.26 10.80 -16.14
N GLY A 216 19.09 9.76 -15.99
CA GLY A 216 19.74 9.08 -17.11
C GLY A 216 20.45 7.82 -16.66
N PHE A 217 21.08 7.12 -17.61
CA PHE A 217 21.72 5.82 -17.37
C PHE A 217 23.25 5.90 -17.14
N SER A 218 23.84 7.06 -17.28
CA SER A 218 25.27 7.26 -16.96
C SER A 218 25.62 8.73 -16.79
N GLY A 219 26.56 9.04 -15.90
CA GLY A 219 27.11 10.38 -15.73
C GLY A 219 27.79 10.58 -14.38
N ARG A 220 28.84 11.43 -14.34
CA ARG A 220 29.47 11.85 -13.08
C ARG A 220 28.47 12.62 -12.19
N GLY A 221 28.28 12.16 -10.97
CA GLY A 221 27.37 12.78 -9.99
C GLY A 221 25.94 12.21 -10.04
N ASN A 222 25.69 11.17 -10.80
CA ASN A 222 24.43 10.43 -10.76
C ASN A 222 24.42 9.47 -9.58
N GLN A 223 23.28 9.38 -8.91
CA GLN A 223 23.04 8.46 -7.83
C GLN A 223 22.13 7.34 -8.32
N LEU A 224 22.46 6.08 -7.99
CA LEU A 224 21.60 4.94 -8.26
C LEU A 224 20.28 5.12 -7.51
N GLY A 225 19.17 5.24 -8.25
CA GLY A 225 17.85 5.39 -7.64
C GLY A 225 17.49 6.82 -7.21
N LEU A 226 16.39 6.94 -6.47
CA LEU A 226 15.80 8.20 -6.05
C LEU A 226 15.82 8.32 -4.53
N ARG A 227 16.37 9.41 -4.00
CA ARG A 227 16.23 9.76 -2.58
C ARG A 227 15.00 10.62 -2.37
N MET A 228 14.06 10.11 -1.57
CA MET A 228 12.88 10.87 -1.16
C MET A 228 13.21 11.75 0.06
N THR A 229 12.82 13.01 0.01
CA THR A 229 12.89 13.94 1.15
C THR A 229 11.48 14.21 1.66
N LYS A 230 11.33 14.22 2.97
CA LYS A 230 10.08 14.63 3.62
C LYS A 230 9.86 16.14 3.49
#